data_8496fc659d9d5a37b421283f27ee9182
#
_entry.id   8496fc659d9d5a37b421283f27ee9182
#
_cell.length_a   1.000
_cell.length_b   1.000
_cell.length_c   1.000
_cell.angle_alpha   90.00
_cell.angle_beta   90.00
_cell.angle_gamma   90.00
#
_symmetry.space_group_name_H-M   'P 1'
#
loop_
_entity.id
_entity.type
_entity.pdbx_description
1 polymer ?
#
loop_
_entity_poly.entity_id
_entity_poly.type
_entity_poly.pdbx_seq_one_letter_code
_entity_poly.pdbx_strand_id
1 'polypeptide(L)'
;VTMQDRNYYEQIFSGYPDVVTTKDLRVMLGGACEKTVLSLLRQNIIQHFRIGAVYHIPKVSVIEYMVSEEYLAFRKRIEYAKIKATDDVIKKAQIKILILCETPKTRKELMYMVDVDSIKSFKRLYLNPLLESGQLRMTIPDQPSISTQKYVRV
;
A
#
# COMPACT_ATOMS: atom_id res chain seq x y z
N VAL A 1 -22.85 -3.79 12.47
CA VAL A 1 -22.99 -3.04 11.17
C VAL A 1 -23.96 -1.92 11.42
N THR A 2 -23.49 -0.68 11.44
CA THR A 2 -24.31 0.48 11.70
C THR A 2 -25.09 0.86 10.41
N MET A 3 -26.33 1.32 10.57
CA MET A 3 -27.16 1.85 9.48
C MET A 3 -26.44 2.99 8.71
N GLN A 4 -25.53 3.69 9.37
CA GLN A 4 -24.67 4.72 8.78
C GLN A 4 -23.73 4.20 7.69
N ASP A 5 -23.16 3.00 7.87
CA ASP A 5 -22.23 2.45 6.88
C ASP A 5 -22.94 2.05 5.59
N ARG A 6 -24.17 1.54 5.67
CA ARG A 6 -24.98 1.19 4.51
C ARG A 6 -25.38 2.43 3.71
N ASN A 7 -25.89 3.47 4.36
CA ASN A 7 -26.27 4.73 3.72
C ASN A 7 -25.09 5.39 3.01
N TYR A 8 -23.89 5.30 3.59
CA TYR A 8 -22.66 5.80 2.97
C TYR A 8 -22.40 5.11 1.63
N TYR A 9 -22.46 3.77 1.58
CA TYR A 9 -22.25 3.05 0.33
C TYR A 9 -23.37 3.24 -0.68
N GLU A 10 -24.61 3.39 -0.26
CA GLU A 10 -25.74 3.72 -1.13
C GLU A 10 -25.52 5.07 -1.83
N GLN A 11 -25.01 6.06 -1.12
CA GLN A 11 -24.70 7.38 -1.68
C GLN A 11 -23.55 7.33 -2.69
N ILE A 12 -22.40 6.74 -2.33
CA ILE A 12 -21.24 6.70 -3.22
C ILE A 12 -21.46 5.83 -4.45
N PHE A 13 -22.36 4.86 -4.38
CA PHE A 13 -22.72 3.99 -5.50
C PHE A 13 -24.00 4.41 -6.22
N SER A 14 -24.55 5.58 -5.91
CA SER A 14 -25.77 6.07 -6.56
C SER A 14 -25.67 6.20 -8.08
N GLY A 15 -24.47 6.45 -8.61
CA GLY A 15 -24.19 6.53 -10.04
C GLY A 15 -24.10 5.19 -10.77
N TYR A 16 -24.11 4.06 -10.05
CA TYR A 16 -24.09 2.73 -10.66
C TYR A 16 -25.50 2.20 -10.89
N PRO A 17 -25.74 1.39 -11.97
CA PRO A 17 -27.01 0.75 -12.21
C PRO A 17 -27.34 -0.26 -11.09
N ASP A 18 -28.61 -0.67 -10.99
CA ASP A 18 -29.05 -1.62 -9.96
C ASP A 18 -28.45 -3.02 -10.12
N VAL A 19 -28.02 -3.36 -11.33
CA VAL A 19 -27.27 -4.58 -11.65
C VAL A 19 -25.95 -4.16 -12.29
N VAL A 20 -24.86 -4.51 -11.66
CA VAL A 20 -23.51 -4.15 -12.08
C VAL A 20 -22.77 -5.32 -12.73
N THR A 21 -21.75 -4.98 -13.52
CA THR A 21 -20.85 -5.96 -14.15
C THR A 21 -19.67 -6.33 -13.25
N THR A 22 -18.89 -7.35 -13.64
CA THR A 22 -17.63 -7.66 -12.96
C THR A 22 -16.61 -6.52 -13.02
N LYS A 23 -16.64 -5.69 -14.07
CA LYS A 23 -15.79 -4.49 -14.19
C LYS A 23 -16.18 -3.44 -13.15
N ASP A 24 -17.48 -3.17 -13.02
CA ASP A 24 -17.99 -2.24 -12.03
C ASP A 24 -17.68 -2.73 -10.62
N LEU A 25 -17.91 -4.01 -10.33
CA LEU A 25 -17.59 -4.62 -9.04
C LEU A 25 -16.11 -4.45 -8.67
N ARG A 26 -15.20 -4.59 -9.62
CA ARG A 26 -13.77 -4.33 -9.38
C ARG A 26 -13.52 -2.90 -8.89
N VAL A 27 -14.14 -1.92 -9.51
CA VAL A 27 -14.00 -0.50 -9.14
C VAL A 27 -14.64 -0.24 -7.77
N MET A 28 -15.85 -0.75 -7.55
CA MET A 28 -16.58 -0.61 -6.29
C MET A 28 -15.79 -1.22 -5.10
N LEU A 29 -15.03 -2.29 -5.32
CA LEU A 29 -14.15 -2.92 -4.33
C LEU A 29 -12.77 -2.25 -4.25
N GLY A 30 -12.60 -1.03 -4.75
CA GLY A 30 -11.37 -0.26 -4.64
C GLY A 30 -10.24 -0.73 -5.57
N GLY A 31 -10.58 -1.23 -6.76
CA GLY A 31 -9.63 -1.70 -7.76
C GLY A 31 -9.15 -3.14 -7.53
N ALA A 32 -9.99 -3.99 -6.96
CA ALA A 32 -9.68 -5.40 -6.77
C ALA A 32 -9.29 -6.10 -8.09
N CYS A 33 -8.34 -7.02 -8.04
CA CYS A 33 -7.96 -7.78 -9.23
C CYS A 33 -9.08 -8.73 -9.67
N GLU A 34 -9.10 -9.04 -10.96
CA GLU A 34 -10.14 -9.90 -11.56
C GLU A 34 -10.24 -11.26 -10.88
N LYS A 35 -9.10 -11.86 -10.55
CA LYS A 35 -9.05 -13.16 -9.84
C LYS A 35 -9.77 -13.11 -8.50
N THR A 36 -9.60 -12.04 -7.74
CA THR A 36 -10.29 -11.84 -6.45
C THR A 36 -11.80 -11.73 -6.65
N VAL A 37 -12.24 -10.90 -7.60
CA VAL A 37 -13.66 -10.70 -7.90
C VAL A 37 -14.33 -12.01 -8.34
N LEU A 38 -13.71 -12.73 -9.25
CA LEU A 38 -14.23 -14.04 -9.70
C LEU A 38 -14.24 -15.07 -8.56
N SER A 39 -13.28 -15.03 -7.65
CA SER A 39 -13.28 -15.90 -6.46
C SER A 39 -14.45 -15.60 -5.54
N LEU A 40 -14.74 -14.33 -5.26
CA LEU A 40 -15.89 -13.91 -4.44
C LEU A 40 -17.23 -14.35 -5.03
N LEU A 41 -17.38 -14.26 -6.35
CA LEU A 41 -18.58 -14.69 -7.07
C LEU A 41 -18.69 -16.22 -7.07
N ARG A 42 -17.63 -16.96 -7.39
CA ARG A 42 -17.63 -18.43 -7.41
C ARG A 42 -17.92 -19.06 -6.06
N GLN A 43 -17.51 -18.41 -4.98
CA GLN A 43 -17.77 -18.83 -3.61
C GLN A 43 -19.13 -18.35 -3.08
N ASN A 44 -19.92 -17.68 -3.89
CA ASN A 44 -21.23 -17.09 -3.50
C ASN A 44 -21.16 -16.11 -2.32
N ILE A 45 -19.99 -15.51 -2.08
CA ILE A 45 -19.81 -14.50 -1.03
C ILE A 45 -20.62 -13.23 -1.38
N ILE A 46 -20.62 -12.86 -2.67
CA ILE A 46 -21.48 -11.80 -3.20
C ILE A 46 -22.58 -12.45 -4.04
N GLN A 47 -23.84 -12.21 -3.68
CA GLN A 47 -24.99 -12.74 -4.41
C GLN A 47 -25.00 -12.22 -5.84
N HIS A 48 -25.23 -13.11 -6.79
CA HIS A 48 -25.22 -12.81 -8.21
C HIS A 48 -26.06 -13.81 -8.99
N PHE A 49 -26.36 -13.50 -10.23
CA PHE A 49 -26.93 -14.46 -11.18
C PHE A 49 -26.14 -14.44 -12.50
N ARG A 50 -26.34 -15.44 -13.32
CA ARG A 50 -25.65 -15.55 -14.61
C ARG A 50 -26.67 -15.64 -15.73
N ILE A 51 -26.38 -14.89 -16.81
CA ILE A 51 -27.03 -15.03 -18.07
C ILE A 51 -25.99 -15.50 -19.07
N GLY A 52 -26.04 -16.77 -19.46
CA GLY A 52 -24.98 -17.39 -20.23
C GLY A 52 -23.64 -17.40 -19.48
N ALA A 53 -22.61 -16.80 -20.06
CA ALA A 53 -21.26 -16.70 -19.46
C ALA A 53 -21.08 -15.43 -18.61
N VAL A 54 -22.04 -14.52 -18.57
CA VAL A 54 -21.91 -13.20 -17.96
C VAL A 54 -22.47 -13.19 -16.54
N TYR A 55 -21.71 -12.63 -15.62
CA TYR A 55 -22.14 -12.37 -14.24
C TYR A 55 -22.94 -11.06 -14.17
N HIS A 56 -24.08 -11.12 -13.51
CA HIS A 56 -24.95 -9.99 -13.19
C HIS A 56 -25.05 -9.89 -11.66
N ILE A 57 -24.59 -8.78 -11.10
CA ILE A 57 -24.44 -8.61 -9.66
C ILE A 57 -25.37 -7.49 -9.20
N PRO A 58 -26.41 -7.78 -8.39
CA PRO A 58 -27.23 -6.73 -7.81
C PRO A 58 -26.38 -5.77 -6.97
N LYS A 59 -26.52 -4.47 -7.20
CA LYS A 59 -25.79 -3.44 -6.45
C LYS A 59 -26.00 -3.57 -4.94
N VAL A 60 -27.20 -3.93 -4.52
CA VAL A 60 -27.50 -4.17 -3.09
C VAL A 60 -26.64 -5.27 -2.50
N SER A 61 -26.37 -6.35 -3.23
CA SER A 61 -25.51 -7.45 -2.76
C SER A 61 -24.05 -7.03 -2.61
N VAL A 62 -23.58 -6.10 -3.44
CA VAL A 62 -22.26 -5.50 -3.29
C VAL A 62 -22.19 -4.68 -2.01
N ILE A 63 -23.21 -3.86 -1.74
CA ILE A 63 -23.30 -3.03 -0.54
C ILE A 63 -23.35 -3.92 0.72
N GLU A 64 -24.18 -4.98 0.70
CA GLU A 64 -24.27 -5.94 1.79
C GLU A 64 -22.92 -6.59 2.12
N TYR A 65 -22.17 -6.97 1.09
CA TYR A 65 -20.81 -7.49 1.28
C TYR A 65 -19.89 -6.44 1.88
N MET A 66 -19.91 -5.19 1.39
CA MET A 66 -19.02 -4.12 1.86
C MET A 66 -19.28 -3.69 3.31
N VAL A 67 -20.49 -3.90 3.83
CA VAL A 67 -20.80 -3.66 5.25
C VAL A 67 -20.61 -4.92 6.11
N SER A 68 -20.26 -6.06 5.53
CA SER A 68 -20.04 -7.32 6.25
C SER A 68 -18.72 -7.35 7.02
N GLU A 69 -18.66 -8.16 8.07
CA GLU A 69 -17.44 -8.41 8.82
C GLU A 69 -16.34 -9.07 7.95
N GLU A 70 -16.74 -9.88 6.98
CA GLU A 70 -15.83 -10.55 6.03
C GLU A 70 -15.06 -9.53 5.19
N TYR A 71 -15.74 -8.49 4.69
CA TYR A 71 -15.10 -7.41 3.94
C TYR A 71 -14.17 -6.58 4.81
N LEU A 72 -14.56 -6.28 6.04
CA LEU A 72 -13.73 -5.55 6.99
C LEU A 72 -12.45 -6.33 7.32
N ALA A 73 -12.55 -7.64 7.54
CA ALA A 73 -11.40 -8.51 7.76
C ALA A 73 -10.49 -8.58 6.51
N PHE A 74 -11.09 -8.66 5.31
CA PHE A 74 -10.37 -8.65 4.05
C PHE A 74 -9.59 -7.33 3.83
N ARG A 75 -10.22 -6.17 4.09
CA ARG A 75 -9.56 -4.86 4.02
C ARG A 75 -8.38 -4.76 4.98
N LYS A 76 -8.57 -5.13 6.25
CA LYS A 76 -7.49 -5.12 7.25
C LYS A 76 -6.31 -5.99 6.81
N ARG A 77 -6.56 -7.16 6.23
CA ARG A 77 -5.52 -8.07 5.73
C ARG A 77 -4.74 -7.46 4.56
N ILE A 78 -5.42 -6.80 3.60
CA ILE A 78 -4.77 -6.11 2.48
C ILE A 78 -3.90 -4.94 2.98
N GLU A 79 -4.44 -4.15 3.90
CA GLU A 79 -3.72 -3.01 4.48
C GLU A 79 -2.47 -3.47 5.23
N TYR A 80 -2.58 -4.51 6.05
CA TYR A 80 -1.43 -5.12 6.72
C TYR A 80 -0.39 -5.67 5.73
N ALA A 81 -0.81 -6.32 4.66
CA ALA A 81 0.10 -6.83 3.63
C ALA A 81 0.82 -5.69 2.89
N LYS A 82 0.15 -4.56 2.62
CA LYS A 82 0.76 -3.36 2.04
C LYS A 82 1.81 -2.75 2.98
N ILE A 83 1.48 -2.61 4.27
CA ILE A 83 2.40 -2.09 5.28
C ILE A 83 3.64 -2.97 5.36
N LYS A 84 3.46 -4.29 5.48
CA LYS A 84 4.57 -5.25 5.54
C LYS A 84 5.45 -5.21 4.29
N ALA A 85 4.86 -5.15 3.09
CA ALA A 85 5.61 -5.04 1.85
C ALA A 85 6.44 -3.75 1.78
N THR A 86 5.90 -2.64 2.30
CA THR A 86 6.62 -1.36 2.38
C THR A 86 7.79 -1.45 3.36
N ASP A 87 7.59 -2.04 4.52
CA ASP A 87 8.64 -2.24 5.52
C ASP A 87 9.78 -3.12 4.99
N ASP A 88 9.47 -4.19 4.26
CA ASP A 88 10.46 -5.07 3.65
C ASP A 88 11.30 -4.33 2.59
N VAL A 89 10.69 -3.46 1.79
CA VAL A 89 11.39 -2.61 0.82
C VAL A 89 12.32 -1.62 1.52
N ILE A 90 11.84 -0.96 2.59
CA ILE A 90 12.65 -0.01 3.36
C ILE A 90 13.85 -0.73 3.99
N LYS A 91 13.64 -1.88 4.64
CA LYS A 91 14.71 -2.67 5.26
C LYS A 91 15.77 -3.11 4.25
N LYS A 92 15.36 -3.60 3.08
CA LYS A 92 16.29 -3.98 2.01
C LYS A 92 17.14 -2.79 1.55
N ALA A 93 16.53 -1.62 1.37
CA ALA A 93 17.24 -0.41 1.00
C ALA A 93 18.19 0.07 2.11
N GLN A 94 17.82 -0.02 3.39
CA GLN A 94 18.69 0.28 4.52
C GLN A 94 19.91 -0.64 4.55
N ILE A 95 19.74 -1.94 4.35
CA ILE A 95 20.86 -2.90 4.24
C ILE A 95 21.78 -2.51 3.08
N LYS A 96 21.23 -2.17 1.92
CA LYS A 96 22.00 -1.71 0.77
C LYS A 96 22.83 -0.45 1.09
N ILE A 97 22.24 0.51 1.79
CA ILE A 97 22.93 1.73 2.24
C ILE A 97 24.10 1.38 3.16
N LEU A 98 23.91 0.47 4.13
CA LEU A 98 24.99 0.03 5.02
C LEU A 98 26.16 -0.61 4.28
N ILE A 99 25.88 -1.44 3.27
CA ILE A 99 26.91 -2.04 2.41
C ILE A 99 27.65 -0.96 1.62
N LEU A 100 26.93 -0.01 1.02
CA LEU A 100 27.53 1.08 0.24
C LEU A 100 28.36 2.03 1.11
N CYS A 101 28.01 2.20 2.37
CA CYS A 101 28.70 3.07 3.34
C CYS A 101 29.92 2.43 4.00
N GLU A 102 30.39 1.26 3.56
CA GLU A 102 31.74 0.77 3.88
C GLU A 102 32.82 1.78 3.43
N THR A 103 32.51 2.57 2.40
CA THR A 103 33.27 3.75 2.01
C THR A 103 32.38 5.01 2.16
N PRO A 104 32.96 6.17 2.57
CA PRO A 104 32.16 7.38 2.77
C PRO A 104 31.36 7.80 1.52
N LYS A 105 30.04 7.90 1.62
CA LYS A 105 29.12 8.26 0.55
C LYS A 105 28.33 9.52 0.87
N THR A 106 28.10 10.35 -0.13
CA THR A 106 27.21 11.51 -0.03
C THR A 106 25.73 11.10 -0.05
N ARG A 107 24.86 11.97 0.47
CA ARG A 107 23.42 11.75 0.40
C ARG A 107 22.93 11.54 -1.04
N LYS A 108 23.44 12.31 -2.01
CA LYS A 108 23.05 12.19 -3.43
C LYS A 108 23.39 10.82 -4.01
N GLU A 109 24.59 10.32 -3.74
CA GLU A 109 25.00 8.98 -4.18
C GLU A 109 24.10 7.90 -3.59
N LEU A 110 23.80 7.98 -2.29
CA LEU A 110 22.93 7.01 -1.62
C LEU A 110 21.51 7.04 -2.18
N MET A 111 20.94 8.22 -2.37
CA MET A 111 19.60 8.38 -2.95
C MET A 111 19.51 7.78 -4.36
N TYR A 112 20.50 8.04 -5.20
CA TYR A 112 20.60 7.47 -6.54
C TYR A 112 20.67 5.94 -6.50
N MET A 113 21.48 5.38 -5.61
CA MET A 113 21.69 3.94 -5.51
C MET A 113 20.48 3.15 -4.99
N VAL A 114 19.59 3.80 -4.21
CA VAL A 114 18.35 3.19 -3.72
C VAL A 114 17.09 3.65 -4.46
N ASP A 115 17.27 4.41 -5.55
CA ASP A 115 16.21 4.91 -6.42
C ASP A 115 15.14 5.72 -5.67
N VAL A 116 15.58 6.71 -4.90
CA VAL A 116 14.71 7.59 -4.11
C VAL A 116 14.97 9.05 -4.45
N ASP A 117 14.01 9.72 -5.05
CA ASP A 117 14.13 11.12 -5.48
C ASP A 117 13.81 12.14 -4.37
N SER A 118 12.94 11.79 -3.43
CA SER A 118 12.52 12.69 -2.36
C SER A 118 13.51 12.73 -1.21
N ILE A 119 14.20 13.87 -1.04
CA ILE A 119 15.14 14.09 0.08
C ILE A 119 14.44 13.91 1.44
N LYS A 120 13.20 14.41 1.58
CA LYS A 120 12.42 14.31 2.83
C LYS A 120 12.12 12.85 3.17
N SER A 121 11.65 12.08 2.20
CA SER A 121 11.36 10.64 2.37
C SER A 121 12.63 9.86 2.63
N PHE A 122 13.71 10.13 1.89
CA PHE A 122 15.00 9.48 2.06
C PHE A 122 15.55 9.68 3.49
N LYS A 123 15.57 10.91 3.99
CA LYS A 123 16.01 11.19 5.35
C LYS A 123 15.16 10.43 6.38
N ARG A 124 13.83 10.55 6.30
CA ARG A 124 12.91 9.99 7.30
C ARG A 124 12.92 8.46 7.34
N LEU A 125 12.91 7.80 6.18
CA LEU A 125 12.69 6.36 6.08
C LEU A 125 13.98 5.54 6.05
N TYR A 126 15.06 6.12 5.56
CA TYR A 126 16.30 5.37 5.33
C TYR A 126 17.47 5.88 6.16
N LEU A 127 17.73 7.18 6.14
CA LEU A 127 18.96 7.73 6.71
C LEU A 127 18.89 7.91 8.23
N ASN A 128 17.85 8.60 8.73
CA ASN A 128 17.71 8.91 10.15
C ASN A 128 17.65 7.64 11.02
N PRO A 129 16.87 6.59 10.68
CA PRO A 129 16.87 5.35 11.48
C PRO A 129 18.24 4.70 11.60
N LEU A 130 19.08 4.77 10.56
CA LEU A 130 20.43 4.20 10.58
C LEU A 130 21.43 5.07 11.39
N LEU A 131 21.23 6.39 11.41
CA LEU A 131 22.02 7.30 12.26
C LEU A 131 21.61 7.16 13.73
N GLU A 132 20.31 7.12 14.02
CA GLU A 132 19.77 6.98 15.38
C GLU A 132 20.12 5.63 16.01
N SER A 133 20.17 4.56 15.20
CA SER A 133 20.62 3.24 15.66
C SER A 133 22.14 3.10 15.80
N GLY A 134 22.91 4.13 15.43
CA GLY A 134 24.38 4.11 15.47
C GLY A 134 25.06 3.24 14.42
N GLN A 135 24.32 2.74 13.43
CA GLN A 135 24.87 1.92 12.32
C GLN A 135 25.56 2.76 11.25
N LEU A 136 25.20 4.04 11.16
CA LEU A 136 25.87 5.03 10.32
C LEU A 136 26.33 6.20 11.18
N ARG A 137 27.41 6.84 10.75
CA ARG A 137 27.85 8.13 11.30
C ARG A 137 28.09 9.15 10.20
N MET A 138 27.96 10.42 10.55
CA MET A 138 28.33 11.54 9.70
C MET A 138 29.84 11.76 9.77
N THR A 139 30.47 12.12 8.64
CA THR A 139 31.91 12.45 8.62
C THR A 139 32.16 13.84 9.17
N ILE A 140 31.18 14.74 9.10
CA ILE A 140 31.25 16.12 9.65
C ILE A 140 29.97 16.34 10.48
N PRO A 141 29.89 15.82 11.72
CA PRO A 141 28.66 15.87 12.52
C PRO A 141 28.25 17.30 12.92
N ASP A 142 29.23 18.21 13.09
CA ASP A 142 28.99 19.61 13.45
C ASP A 142 28.32 20.42 12.34
N GLN A 143 28.31 19.90 11.10
CA GLN A 143 27.71 20.54 9.94
C GLN A 143 26.84 19.56 9.14
N PRO A 144 25.74 19.08 9.69
CA PRO A 144 24.92 17.99 9.08
C PRO A 144 24.30 18.36 7.75
N SER A 145 24.15 19.64 7.46
CA SER A 145 23.50 20.16 6.23
C SER A 145 24.45 20.51 5.10
N ILE A 146 25.76 20.43 5.34
CA ILE A 146 26.76 20.80 4.30
C ILE A 146 26.68 19.83 3.11
N SER A 147 26.87 20.37 1.90
CA SER A 147 26.79 19.58 0.65
C SER A 147 27.83 18.48 0.53
N THR A 148 28.98 18.66 1.20
CA THR A 148 30.09 17.70 1.24
C THR A 148 29.96 16.64 2.34
N GLN A 149 28.88 16.70 3.16
CA GLN A 149 28.61 15.71 4.17
C GLN A 149 28.56 14.30 3.57
N LYS A 150 29.31 13.38 4.18
CA LYS A 150 29.29 11.96 3.83
C LYS A 150 28.85 11.13 5.03
N TYR A 151 28.42 9.94 4.74
CA TYR A 151 27.96 8.94 5.70
C TYR A 151 28.84 7.70 5.55
N VAL A 152 29.21 7.11 6.66
CA VAL A 152 30.05 5.92 6.71
C VAL A 152 29.49 4.96 7.75
N ARG A 153 29.59 3.66 7.48
CA ARG A 153 29.21 2.60 8.40
C ARG A 153 30.12 2.60 9.63
N VAL A 154 29.56 2.34 10.81
CA VAL A 154 30.28 2.19 12.07
C VAL A 154 30.75 0.78 12.22
#